data_fcc2af828bc7a70a972f842f3d449486
#
_entry.id   fcc2af828bc7a70a972f842f3d449486
#
_cell.length_a   1.000
_cell.length_b   1.000
_cell.length_c   1.000
_cell.angle_alpha   90.00
_cell.angle_beta   90.00
_cell.angle_gamma   90.00
#
_symmetry.space_group_name_H-M   'P 1'
#
loop_
_entity.id
_entity.type
_entity.pdbx_description
1 polymer ?
#
loop_
_entity_poly.entity_id
_entity_poly.type
_entity_poly.pdbx_seq_one_letter_code
_entity_poly.pdbx_strand_id
1 'polypeptide(L)'
;MKRRGLVIGAAALAAGAAGIGAAWWRGRAGTDADDRLWTLSFATPGGAPLALASLRGRPLLLNFWATWCAPCVSELPLIDRFEREHRTAGW
;
A
#
# COMPACT_ATOMS: atom_id res chain seq x y z
N MET A 1 12.67 18.22 -44.65
CA MET A 1 13.25 18.24 -43.32
C MET A 1 12.23 18.54 -42.22
N LYS A 2 11.36 19.51 -42.39
CA LYS A 2 10.31 19.83 -41.38
C LYS A 2 9.32 18.68 -41.06
N ARG A 3 8.96 17.87 -42.07
CA ARG A 3 8.04 16.73 -41.87
C ARG A 3 8.64 15.60 -41.07
N ARG A 4 9.95 15.32 -41.18
CA ARG A 4 10.63 14.30 -40.38
C ARG A 4 10.70 14.67 -38.91
N GLY A 5 10.96 15.95 -38.59
CA GLY A 5 10.97 16.44 -37.21
C GLY A 5 9.60 16.37 -36.55
N LEU A 6 8.52 16.64 -37.28
CA LEU A 6 7.15 16.52 -36.80
C LEU A 6 6.76 15.07 -36.50
N VAL A 7 7.15 14.13 -37.37
CA VAL A 7 6.86 12.69 -37.16
C VAL A 7 7.63 12.13 -35.96
N ILE A 8 8.89 12.50 -35.80
CA ILE A 8 9.72 12.07 -34.67
C ILE A 8 9.18 12.66 -33.36
N GLY A 9 8.79 13.94 -33.38
CA GLY A 9 8.19 14.60 -32.22
C GLY A 9 6.86 13.97 -31.79
N ALA A 10 5.99 13.65 -32.74
CA ALA A 10 4.72 13.00 -32.48
C ALA A 10 4.91 11.58 -31.96
N ALA A 11 5.86 10.83 -32.50
CA ALA A 11 6.18 9.47 -32.02
C ALA A 11 6.74 9.47 -30.60
N ALA A 12 7.61 10.45 -30.28
CA ALA A 12 8.15 10.58 -28.92
C ALA A 12 7.08 10.94 -27.88
N LEU A 13 6.14 11.83 -28.22
CA LEU A 13 5.02 12.19 -27.35
C LEU A 13 4.06 11.01 -27.13
N ALA A 14 3.76 10.25 -28.18
CA ALA A 14 2.91 9.06 -28.08
C ALA A 14 3.56 7.97 -27.23
N ALA A 15 4.85 7.71 -27.38
CA ALA A 15 5.59 6.75 -26.57
C ALA A 15 5.69 7.18 -25.10
N GLY A 16 5.90 8.47 -24.83
CA GLY A 16 5.91 9.03 -23.48
C GLY A 16 4.57 8.89 -22.79
N ALA A 17 3.48 9.25 -23.46
CA ALA A 17 2.13 9.12 -22.93
C ALA A 17 1.74 7.65 -22.67
N ALA A 18 2.09 6.74 -23.56
CA ALA A 18 1.86 5.31 -23.38
C ALA A 18 2.66 4.74 -22.21
N GLY A 19 3.92 5.17 -22.03
CA GLY A 19 4.77 4.75 -20.91
C GLY A 19 4.23 5.22 -19.56
N ILE A 20 3.83 6.47 -19.45
CA ILE A 20 3.22 7.04 -18.23
C ILE A 20 1.90 6.35 -17.92
N GLY A 21 1.03 6.16 -18.92
CA GLY A 21 -0.24 5.47 -18.77
C GLY A 21 -0.08 4.04 -18.29
N ALA A 22 0.87 3.29 -18.85
CA ALA A 22 1.17 1.92 -18.45
C ALA A 22 1.72 1.85 -17.01
N ALA A 23 2.63 2.77 -16.64
CA ALA A 23 3.17 2.86 -15.30
C ALA A 23 2.06 3.16 -14.26
N TRP A 24 1.16 4.06 -14.61
CA TRP A 24 0.04 4.44 -13.76
C TRP A 24 -0.95 3.27 -13.56
N TRP A 25 -1.20 2.54 -14.63
CA TRP A 25 -2.09 1.36 -14.58
C TRP A 25 -1.49 0.22 -13.75
N ARG A 26 -0.19 -0.03 -13.89
CA ARG A 26 0.54 -1.01 -13.06
C ARG A 26 0.58 -0.63 -11.58
N GLY A 27 0.70 0.66 -11.28
CA GLY A 27 0.65 1.14 -9.89
C GLY A 27 -0.73 1.03 -9.25
N ARG A 28 -1.79 0.90 -10.05
CA ARG A 28 -3.16 0.67 -9.57
C ARG A 28 -3.56 -0.80 -9.51
N ALA A 29 -2.93 -1.64 -10.30
CA ALA A 29 -3.11 -3.09 -10.17
C ALA A 29 -2.46 -3.50 -8.85
N GLY A 30 -3.26 -3.92 -7.88
CA GLY A 30 -2.76 -4.53 -6.66
C GLY A 30 -1.77 -5.63 -7.01
N THR A 31 -0.68 -5.72 -6.26
CA THR A 31 0.28 -6.81 -6.46
C THR A 31 -0.30 -8.10 -5.90
N ASP A 32 0.13 -9.25 -6.42
CA ASP A 32 -0.23 -10.56 -5.83
C ASP A 32 0.06 -10.62 -4.32
N ALA A 33 1.03 -9.83 -3.85
CA ALA A 33 1.36 -9.69 -2.44
C ALA A 33 0.25 -8.99 -1.66
N ASP A 34 -0.37 -7.95 -2.23
CA ASP A 34 -1.49 -7.24 -1.62
C ASP A 34 -2.71 -8.16 -1.51
N ASP A 35 -2.99 -8.94 -2.55
CA ASP A 35 -4.10 -9.89 -2.54
C ASP A 35 -3.88 -10.99 -1.50
N ARG A 36 -2.66 -11.49 -1.35
CA ARG A 36 -2.29 -12.48 -0.33
C ARG A 36 -2.43 -11.95 1.08
N LEU A 37 -2.09 -10.68 1.32
CA LEU A 37 -2.24 -10.05 2.63
C LEU A 37 -3.68 -10.19 3.15
N TRP A 38 -4.65 -9.95 2.31
CA TRP A 38 -6.07 -9.99 2.68
C TRP A 38 -6.61 -11.40 2.92
N THR A 39 -5.87 -12.44 2.56
CA THR A 39 -6.22 -13.83 2.90
C THR A 39 -5.75 -14.27 4.28
N LEU A 40 -4.93 -13.45 4.95
CA LEU A 40 -4.37 -13.78 6.25
C LEU A 40 -5.39 -13.60 7.37
N SER A 41 -5.27 -14.44 8.37
CA SER A 41 -6.03 -14.36 9.60
C SER A 41 -5.11 -14.58 10.79
N PHE A 42 -5.29 -13.82 11.86
CA PHE A 42 -4.49 -13.88 13.07
C PHE A 42 -5.35 -14.15 14.28
N ALA A 43 -4.82 -14.88 15.24
CA ALA A 43 -5.46 -15.05 16.53
C ALA A 43 -5.37 -13.76 17.36
N THR A 44 -6.49 -13.32 17.92
CA THR A 44 -6.50 -12.23 18.88
C THR A 44 -6.12 -12.74 20.29
N PRO A 45 -5.77 -11.87 21.22
CA PRO A 45 -5.51 -12.27 22.62
C PRO A 45 -6.68 -13.02 23.27
N GLY A 46 -7.91 -12.75 22.84
CA GLY A 46 -9.11 -13.48 23.29
C GLY A 46 -9.33 -14.83 22.59
N GLY A 47 -8.48 -15.22 21.66
CA GLY A 47 -8.54 -16.48 20.91
C GLY A 47 -9.42 -16.45 19.66
N ALA A 48 -10.25 -15.43 19.46
CA ALA A 48 -11.06 -15.29 18.25
C ALA A 48 -10.17 -14.91 17.05
N PRO A 49 -10.39 -15.49 15.85
CA PRO A 49 -9.62 -15.12 14.66
C PRO A 49 -10.02 -13.74 14.17
N LEU A 50 -9.01 -12.94 13.79
CA LEU A 50 -9.17 -11.69 13.05
C LEU A 50 -8.75 -11.90 11.60
N ALA A 51 -9.70 -11.90 10.68
CA ALA A 51 -9.42 -11.93 9.26
C ALA A 51 -9.05 -10.52 8.78
N LEU A 52 -7.90 -10.36 8.13
CA LEU A 52 -7.49 -9.06 7.59
C LEU A 52 -8.47 -8.54 6.54
N ALA A 53 -9.16 -9.41 5.83
CA ALA A 53 -10.21 -9.04 4.88
C ALA A 53 -11.32 -8.19 5.51
N SER A 54 -11.60 -8.35 6.81
CA SER A 54 -12.60 -7.53 7.53
C SER A 54 -12.19 -6.07 7.70
N LEU A 55 -10.91 -5.75 7.50
CA LEU A 55 -10.33 -4.40 7.60
C LEU A 55 -10.16 -3.72 6.24
N ARG A 56 -10.58 -4.37 5.16
CA ARG A 56 -10.54 -3.77 3.82
C ARG A 56 -11.39 -2.50 3.74
N GLY A 57 -10.97 -1.58 2.87
CA GLY A 57 -11.66 -0.33 2.61
C GLY A 57 -11.24 0.83 3.52
N ARG A 58 -10.32 0.58 4.44
CA ARG A 58 -9.73 1.61 5.32
C ARG A 58 -8.20 1.53 5.25
N PRO A 59 -7.48 2.63 5.50
CA PRO A 59 -6.04 2.58 5.71
C PRO A 59 -5.72 1.60 6.85
N LEU A 60 -4.70 0.77 6.65
CA LEU A 60 -4.26 -0.22 7.62
C LEU A 60 -2.77 -0.05 7.87
N LEU A 61 -2.39 0.18 9.11
CA LEU A 61 -1.03 0.09 9.59
C LEU A 61 -0.83 -1.27 10.26
N LEU A 62 -0.03 -2.13 9.64
CA LEU A 62 0.31 -3.44 10.16
C LEU A 62 1.74 -3.42 10.70
N ASN A 63 1.92 -3.62 12.00
CA ASN A 63 3.19 -3.65 12.66
C ASN A 63 3.53 -5.06 13.15
N PHE A 64 4.71 -5.54 12.81
CA PHE A 64 5.25 -6.81 13.30
C PHE A 64 6.28 -6.54 14.40
N TRP A 65 6.07 -7.12 15.55
CA TRP A 65 6.93 -6.94 16.71
C TRP A 65 7.09 -8.23 17.52
N ALA A 66 8.07 -8.27 18.39
CA ALA A 66 8.29 -9.37 19.30
C ALA A 66 8.74 -8.85 20.67
N THR A 67 8.44 -9.60 21.73
CA THR A 67 8.78 -9.22 23.10
C THR A 67 10.30 -9.11 23.36
N TRP A 68 11.09 -9.85 22.58
CA TRP A 68 12.57 -9.84 22.64
C TRP A 68 13.21 -8.76 21.75
N CYS A 69 12.42 -8.02 20.98
CA CYS A 69 12.88 -6.94 20.11
C CYS A 69 12.74 -5.60 20.86
N ALA A 70 13.81 -5.14 21.48
CA ALA A 70 13.76 -3.90 22.26
C ALA A 70 13.35 -2.66 21.46
N PRO A 71 13.85 -2.41 20.22
CA PRO A 71 13.37 -1.32 19.38
C PRO A 71 11.89 -1.43 19.04
N CYS A 72 11.39 -2.63 18.77
CA CYS A 72 9.98 -2.87 18.47
C CYS A 72 9.09 -2.48 19.67
N VAL A 73 9.46 -2.89 20.87
CA VAL A 73 8.70 -2.59 22.10
C VAL A 73 8.69 -1.10 22.38
N SER A 74 9.80 -0.39 22.15
CA SER A 74 9.89 1.06 22.35
C SER A 74 9.04 1.87 21.35
N GLU A 75 8.71 1.29 20.20
CA GLU A 75 7.85 1.92 19.18
C GLU A 75 6.35 1.76 19.46
N LEU A 76 5.94 0.78 20.25
CA LEU A 76 4.52 0.51 20.52
C LEU A 76 3.75 1.73 21.06
N PRO A 77 4.28 2.53 22.01
CA PRO A 77 3.59 3.74 22.46
C PRO A 77 3.37 4.78 21.37
N LEU A 78 4.27 4.85 20.38
CA LEU A 78 4.15 5.77 19.24
C LEU A 78 3.01 5.33 18.32
N ILE A 79 2.88 4.04 18.07
CA ILE A 79 1.82 3.46 17.25
C ILE A 79 0.45 3.62 17.94
N ASP A 80 0.38 3.39 19.24
CA ASP A 80 -0.82 3.59 20.04
C ASP A 80 -1.28 5.06 20.03
N ARG A 81 -0.34 6.00 20.14
CA ARG A 81 -0.62 7.42 20.03
C ARG A 81 -1.12 7.79 18.62
N PHE A 82 -0.47 7.28 17.59
CA PHE A 82 -0.89 7.48 16.20
C PHE A 82 -2.34 7.02 15.99
N GLU A 83 -2.68 5.83 16.47
CA GLU A 83 -4.04 5.28 16.37
C GLU A 83 -5.06 6.20 17.06
N ARG A 84 -4.79 6.63 18.28
CA ARG A 84 -5.69 7.54 19.02
C ARG A 84 -5.90 8.87 18.33
N GLU A 85 -4.84 9.45 17.76
CA GLU A 85 -4.89 10.75 17.08
C GLU A 85 -5.60 10.68 15.73
N HIS A 86 -5.56 9.55 15.05
CA HIS A 86 -6.05 9.40 13.68
C HIS A 86 -7.29 8.50 13.55
N ARG A 87 -7.79 7.98 14.63
CA ARG A 87 -8.99 7.13 14.66
C ARG A 87 -10.19 7.79 14.00
N THR A 88 -10.40 9.07 14.23
CA THR A 88 -11.51 9.84 13.64
C THR A 88 -11.29 10.13 12.15
N ALA A 89 -10.07 10.00 11.65
CA ALA A 89 -9.73 10.14 10.22
C ALA A 89 -9.93 8.83 9.43
N GLY A 90 -10.39 7.75 10.08
CA GLY A 90 -10.71 6.49 9.42
C GLY A 90 -9.59 5.45 9.40
N TRP A 91 -8.56 5.64 10.21
CA TRP A 91 -7.50 4.64 10.42
C TRP A 91 -7.94 3.52 11.37
#